data_2c7c186aba5bee9f70dc73ab8cfdd53f
#
_entry.id   2c7c186aba5bee9f70dc73ab8cfdd53f
#
_cell.length_a   1.000
_cell.length_b   1.000
_cell.length_c   1.000
_cell.angle_alpha   90.00
_cell.angle_beta   90.00
_cell.angle_gamma   90.00
#
_symmetry.space_group_name_H-M   'P 1'
#
loop_
_entity.id
_entity.type
_entity.pdbx_description
1 polymer ?
#
loop_
_entity_poly.entity_id
_entity_poly.type
_entity_poly.pdbx_seq_one_letter_code
_entity_poly.pdbx_strand_id
1 'polypeptide(L)'
;MSQYFSFQWHITDECDQRCKHCYIFSGEGCKELKSMTWKQMTEVVASCEDFCKVYGRVPYFYITGGDPILHPDFWKLMVLMKSKKIPFTLMGNPFHLNNEICRMLKVCGCEKYQMSLDGMRETHDWFRKPGSFDLTIEKIGCLNRAGIKSVIMSTVSKTNMEEIPDIIDEVVKAKAKVFAFSRYVPTGGEVDTSMTPEEYRKLLEVCDAKYKAYEKAGCETYFNKKDHLWTLYEYETGQFKLPESTEAGMIYGGCNCGNCHITISSNGDIMACRRVTDSKVANIFEDRLADVWICQMEKYRDYDKFVKCSKCELKAWCRGCPAVANGTSGNFYGADPQCWKIRNEITGEVLSC
;
A
#
# COMPACT_ATOMS: atom_id res chain seq x y z
N MET A 1 -2.13 10.20 -18.01
CA MET A 1 -1.99 8.86 -17.40
C MET A 1 -0.54 8.62 -17.01
N SER A 2 -0.25 7.92 -15.88
CA SER A 2 1.13 7.58 -15.49
C SER A 2 1.84 6.77 -16.58
N GLN A 3 3.11 7.05 -16.85
CA GLN A 3 3.95 6.25 -17.73
C GLN A 3 4.16 4.83 -17.16
N TYR A 4 4.08 4.67 -15.85
CA TYR A 4 4.35 3.41 -15.16
C TYR A 4 3.09 2.60 -14.91
N PHE A 5 3.24 1.26 -14.99
CA PHE A 5 2.29 0.28 -14.46
C PHE A 5 2.92 -0.41 -13.24
N SER A 6 2.17 -0.54 -12.16
CA SER A 6 2.70 -0.98 -10.88
C SER A 6 2.45 -2.45 -10.62
N PHE A 7 3.51 -3.20 -10.36
CA PHE A 7 3.45 -4.59 -9.92
C PHE A 7 3.91 -4.69 -8.48
N GLN A 8 3.01 -5.06 -7.57
CA GLN A 8 3.40 -5.44 -6.23
C GLN A 8 3.76 -6.92 -6.24
N TRP A 9 5.01 -7.22 -6.03
CA TRP A 9 5.56 -8.54 -6.24
C TRP A 9 6.15 -9.14 -4.98
N HIS A 10 5.56 -10.24 -4.52
CA HIS A 10 6.04 -11.04 -3.40
C HIS A 10 6.98 -12.10 -3.93
N ILE A 11 8.27 -11.97 -3.68
CA ILE A 11 9.26 -12.95 -4.13
C ILE A 11 9.39 -14.13 -3.17
N THR A 12 9.00 -13.92 -1.90
CA THR A 12 9.07 -14.93 -0.82
C THR A 12 8.02 -14.62 0.26
N ASP A 13 7.58 -15.64 0.99
CA ASP A 13 6.80 -15.47 2.23
C ASP A 13 7.71 -15.47 3.47
N GLU A 14 9.02 -15.80 3.32
CA GLU A 14 9.97 -15.84 4.42
C GLU A 14 10.14 -14.45 5.07
N CYS A 15 10.07 -14.42 6.39
CA CYS A 15 10.26 -13.21 7.19
C CYS A 15 10.76 -13.60 8.59
N ASP A 16 11.59 -12.78 9.18
CA ASP A 16 12.05 -12.94 10.56
C ASP A 16 11.19 -12.17 11.59
N GLN A 17 10.08 -11.59 11.11
CA GLN A 17 9.04 -10.98 11.94
C GLN A 17 7.73 -11.78 11.87
N ARG A 18 6.92 -11.66 12.92
CA ARG A 18 5.55 -12.21 13.01
C ARG A 18 4.61 -11.11 13.49
N CYS A 19 4.45 -10.09 12.61
CA CYS A 19 3.64 -8.93 12.92
C CYS A 19 2.16 -9.32 13.11
N LYS A 20 1.53 -8.82 14.18
CA LYS A 20 0.14 -9.20 14.55
C LYS A 20 -0.92 -8.87 13.50
N HIS A 21 -0.65 -7.90 12.64
CA HIS A 21 -1.53 -7.47 11.55
C HIS A 21 -1.05 -7.93 10.15
N CYS A 22 -0.14 -8.92 10.11
CA CYS A 22 0.44 -9.38 8.86
C CYS A 22 -0.50 -10.33 8.11
N TYR A 23 -1.00 -9.90 6.96
CA TYR A 23 -1.88 -10.70 6.11
C TYR A 23 -1.24 -11.98 5.56
N ILE A 24 0.10 -12.10 5.56
CA ILE A 24 0.80 -13.33 5.13
C ILE A 24 0.67 -14.42 6.21
N PHE A 25 0.73 -14.02 7.48
CA PHE A 25 0.70 -14.91 8.62
C PHE A 25 -0.63 -14.92 9.37
N SER A 26 -1.65 -14.18 8.88
CA SER A 26 -3.00 -14.21 9.42
C SER A 26 -3.71 -15.50 9.00
N GLY A 27 -4.49 -16.07 9.90
CA GLY A 27 -5.24 -17.32 9.70
C GLY A 27 -4.79 -18.45 10.61
N GLU A 28 -5.66 -19.44 10.80
CA GLU A 28 -5.38 -20.63 11.60
C GLU A 28 -4.49 -21.62 10.86
N GLY A 29 -3.47 -22.12 11.53
CA GLY A 29 -2.61 -23.21 11.07
C GLY A 29 -1.24 -22.77 10.55
N CYS A 30 -0.32 -23.76 10.41
CA CYS A 30 0.99 -23.55 9.79
C CYS A 30 0.84 -23.42 8.28
N LYS A 31 0.90 -22.18 7.77
CA LYS A 31 0.96 -21.94 6.33
C LYS A 31 2.32 -22.39 5.80
N GLU A 32 2.34 -23.19 4.75
CA GLU A 32 3.57 -23.47 4.01
C GLU A 32 4.05 -22.18 3.34
N LEU A 33 5.23 -21.70 3.76
CA LEU A 33 5.84 -20.50 3.21
C LEU A 33 6.39 -20.82 1.81
N LYS A 34 6.08 -19.96 0.85
CA LYS A 34 6.50 -20.09 -0.54
C LYS A 34 7.60 -19.08 -0.86
N SER A 35 8.52 -19.51 -1.70
CA SER A 35 9.55 -18.64 -2.28
C SER A 35 9.72 -19.00 -3.75
N MET A 36 9.82 -18.01 -4.61
CA MET A 36 10.03 -18.21 -6.03
C MET A 36 11.43 -18.72 -6.32
N THR A 37 11.57 -19.66 -7.24
CA THR A 37 12.87 -20.02 -7.80
C THR A 37 13.41 -18.88 -8.68
N TRP A 38 14.72 -18.87 -8.94
CA TRP A 38 15.34 -17.91 -9.86
C TRP A 38 14.65 -17.91 -11.24
N LYS A 39 14.34 -19.11 -11.78
CA LYS A 39 13.63 -19.27 -13.05
C LYS A 39 12.27 -18.55 -13.00
N GLN A 40 11.48 -18.79 -11.97
CA GLN A 40 10.17 -18.15 -11.79
C GLN A 40 10.29 -16.63 -11.70
N MET A 41 11.29 -16.11 -10.97
CA MET A 41 11.50 -14.66 -10.88
C MET A 41 11.84 -14.03 -12.24
N THR A 42 12.65 -14.69 -13.06
CA THR A 42 12.96 -14.19 -14.42
C THR A 42 11.74 -14.24 -15.33
N GLU A 43 10.90 -15.25 -15.18
CA GLU A 43 9.62 -15.41 -15.90
C GLU A 43 8.62 -14.29 -15.54
N VAL A 44 8.49 -13.95 -14.25
CA VAL A 44 7.67 -12.83 -13.78
C VAL A 44 8.12 -11.51 -14.41
N VAL A 45 9.44 -11.24 -14.39
CA VAL A 45 9.98 -10.02 -15.01
C VAL A 45 9.65 -9.96 -16.50
N ALA A 46 9.87 -11.07 -17.24
CA ALA A 46 9.58 -11.14 -18.67
C ALA A 46 8.07 -10.94 -18.98
N SER A 47 7.19 -11.58 -18.21
CA SER A 47 5.73 -11.43 -18.35
C SER A 47 5.25 -10.00 -18.10
N CYS A 48 5.83 -9.31 -17.11
CA CYS A 48 5.51 -7.92 -16.81
C CYS A 48 6.04 -6.95 -17.88
N GLU A 49 7.23 -7.24 -18.46
CA GLU A 49 7.76 -6.48 -19.60
C GLU A 49 6.88 -6.65 -20.85
N ASP A 50 6.46 -7.90 -21.19
CA ASP A 50 5.53 -8.18 -22.32
C ASP A 50 4.21 -7.44 -22.12
N PHE A 51 3.62 -7.53 -20.93
CA PHE A 51 2.41 -6.79 -20.58
C PHE A 51 2.58 -5.28 -20.83
N CYS A 52 3.63 -4.71 -20.28
CA CYS A 52 3.87 -3.27 -20.39
C CYS A 52 4.12 -2.83 -21.83
N LYS A 53 4.78 -3.68 -22.64
CA LYS A 53 4.96 -3.45 -24.08
C LYS A 53 3.63 -3.41 -24.83
N VAL A 54 2.70 -4.33 -24.52
CA VAL A 54 1.36 -4.37 -25.13
C VAL A 54 0.59 -3.07 -24.84
N TYR A 55 0.69 -2.54 -23.62
CA TYR A 55 -0.09 -1.37 -23.20
C TYR A 55 0.67 -0.04 -23.27
N GLY A 56 1.86 0.00 -23.87
CA GLY A 56 2.68 1.22 -23.99
C GLY A 56 3.07 1.81 -22.62
N ARG A 57 3.39 0.95 -21.64
CA ARG A 57 3.73 1.33 -20.27
C ARG A 57 5.17 0.91 -19.94
N VAL A 58 5.67 1.42 -18.82
CA VAL A 58 6.93 1.00 -18.22
C VAL A 58 6.64 0.23 -16.93
N PRO A 59 7.21 -0.97 -16.72
CA PRO A 59 7.00 -1.72 -15.48
C PRO A 59 7.65 -1.00 -14.31
N TYR A 60 6.94 -0.93 -13.19
CA TYR A 60 7.44 -0.49 -11.91
C TYR A 60 7.16 -1.54 -10.85
N PHE A 61 8.19 -2.02 -10.16
CA PHE A 61 8.02 -3.05 -9.17
C PHE A 61 8.07 -2.52 -7.74
N TYR A 62 7.09 -2.91 -6.95
CA TYR A 62 7.14 -2.88 -5.49
C TYR A 62 7.51 -4.28 -5.01
N ILE A 63 8.83 -4.53 -4.88
CA ILE A 63 9.36 -5.84 -4.48
C ILE A 63 9.22 -5.99 -2.98
N THR A 64 8.53 -7.05 -2.57
CA THR A 64 8.17 -7.34 -1.19
C THR A 64 8.06 -8.86 -0.97
N GLY A 65 7.33 -9.25 0.03
CA GLY A 65 7.08 -10.64 0.43
C GLY A 65 6.82 -10.69 1.91
N GLY A 66 7.44 -11.62 2.58
CA GLY A 66 7.79 -11.52 3.97
C GLY A 66 8.83 -10.40 4.12
N ASP A 67 10.12 -10.74 4.09
CA ASP A 67 11.17 -9.75 3.84
C ASP A 67 11.98 -10.17 2.60
N PRO A 68 11.97 -9.38 1.51
CA PRO A 68 12.57 -9.79 0.26
C PRO A 68 14.08 -10.00 0.34
N ILE A 69 14.79 -9.34 1.25
CA ILE A 69 16.24 -9.48 1.42
C ILE A 69 16.65 -10.88 1.91
N LEU A 70 15.73 -11.63 2.51
CA LEU A 70 15.97 -13.00 2.96
C LEU A 70 15.94 -14.03 1.83
N HIS A 71 15.46 -13.63 0.64
CA HIS A 71 15.43 -14.54 -0.50
C HIS A 71 16.85 -14.87 -0.97
N PRO A 72 17.24 -16.15 -1.15
CA PRO A 72 18.62 -16.54 -1.50
C PRO A 72 19.12 -15.90 -2.80
N ASP A 73 18.25 -15.67 -3.78
CA ASP A 73 18.59 -15.02 -5.05
C ASP A 73 18.29 -13.53 -5.08
N PHE A 74 18.05 -12.90 -3.92
CA PHE A 74 17.71 -11.46 -3.83
C PHE A 74 18.71 -10.58 -4.58
N TRP A 75 20.00 -10.75 -4.36
CA TRP A 75 21.03 -9.93 -5.00
C TRP A 75 21.12 -10.17 -6.50
N LYS A 76 20.88 -11.40 -6.98
CA LYS A 76 20.77 -11.68 -8.43
C LYS A 76 19.60 -10.91 -9.03
N LEU A 77 18.46 -10.84 -8.34
CA LEU A 77 17.31 -10.07 -8.78
C LEU A 77 17.64 -8.58 -8.84
N MET A 78 18.30 -8.02 -7.83
CA MET A 78 18.70 -6.60 -7.83
C MET A 78 19.61 -6.27 -9.02
N VAL A 79 20.57 -7.14 -9.36
CA VAL A 79 21.43 -7.00 -10.53
C VAL A 79 20.63 -7.08 -11.84
N LEU A 80 19.65 -7.99 -11.92
CA LEU A 80 18.73 -8.10 -13.08
C LEU A 80 17.94 -6.81 -13.28
N MET A 81 17.30 -6.30 -12.21
CA MET A 81 16.53 -5.05 -12.28
C MET A 81 17.37 -3.89 -12.78
N LYS A 82 18.61 -3.74 -12.28
CA LYS A 82 19.56 -2.73 -12.74
C LYS A 82 19.92 -2.92 -14.21
N SER A 83 20.27 -4.14 -14.64
CA SER A 83 20.69 -4.43 -16.03
C SER A 83 19.59 -4.10 -17.04
N LYS A 84 18.35 -4.34 -16.68
CA LYS A 84 17.15 -4.02 -17.47
C LYS A 84 16.68 -2.58 -17.32
N LYS A 85 17.30 -1.78 -16.43
CA LYS A 85 16.89 -0.41 -16.10
C LYS A 85 15.43 -0.32 -15.65
N ILE A 86 14.92 -1.35 -14.98
CA ILE A 86 13.57 -1.39 -14.46
C ILE A 86 13.53 -0.71 -13.08
N PRO A 87 12.75 0.36 -12.88
CA PRO A 87 12.65 1.04 -11.60
C PRO A 87 11.87 0.20 -10.58
N PHE A 88 12.29 0.28 -9.32
CA PHE A 88 11.65 -0.46 -8.24
C PHE A 88 11.75 0.24 -6.88
N THR A 89 10.85 -0.13 -6.00
CA THR A 89 10.87 0.16 -4.56
C THR A 89 10.97 -1.16 -3.81
N LEU A 90 11.81 -1.20 -2.79
CA LEU A 90 11.82 -2.31 -1.84
C LEU A 90 10.87 -2.03 -0.67
N MET A 91 10.16 -3.03 -0.22
CA MET A 91 9.30 -2.99 0.96
C MET A 91 9.71 -4.13 1.88
N GLY A 92 10.41 -3.82 2.94
CA GLY A 92 10.99 -4.78 3.87
C GLY A 92 11.06 -4.24 5.30
N ASN A 93 11.67 -4.99 6.18
CA ASN A 93 11.88 -4.60 7.58
C ASN A 93 13.27 -3.95 7.81
N PRO A 94 13.54 -3.36 8.97
CA PRO A 94 14.81 -2.66 9.23
C PRO A 94 15.97 -3.59 9.59
N PHE A 95 15.72 -4.87 9.94
CA PHE A 95 16.70 -5.73 10.64
C PHE A 95 17.93 -6.08 9.80
N HIS A 96 17.77 -6.14 8.49
CA HIS A 96 18.84 -6.51 7.55
C HIS A 96 19.52 -5.30 6.90
N LEU A 97 19.18 -4.09 7.32
CA LEU A 97 19.78 -2.88 6.79
C LEU A 97 21.02 -2.45 7.63
N ASN A 98 22.08 -2.11 6.93
CA ASN A 98 23.24 -1.41 7.44
C ASN A 98 23.80 -0.48 6.36
N ASN A 99 24.85 0.27 6.65
CA ASN A 99 25.42 1.21 5.68
C ASN A 99 25.98 0.53 4.42
N GLU A 100 26.50 -0.69 4.53
CA GLU A 100 27.02 -1.46 3.40
C GLU A 100 25.88 -1.94 2.51
N ILE A 101 24.89 -2.63 3.09
CA ILE A 101 23.69 -3.09 2.38
C ILE A 101 22.97 -1.92 1.69
N CYS A 102 22.80 -0.79 2.36
CA CYS A 102 22.17 0.39 1.75
C CYS A 102 22.98 0.90 0.54
N ARG A 103 24.33 0.91 0.63
CA ARG A 103 25.18 1.28 -0.52
C ARG A 103 25.04 0.29 -1.67
N MET A 104 25.03 -1.02 -1.40
CA MET A 104 24.83 -2.06 -2.41
C MET A 104 23.46 -1.91 -3.10
N LEU A 105 22.40 -1.69 -2.32
CA LEU A 105 21.05 -1.44 -2.85
C LEU A 105 21.03 -0.21 -3.76
N LYS A 106 21.70 0.88 -3.36
CA LYS A 106 21.81 2.09 -4.20
C LYS A 106 22.54 1.82 -5.50
N VAL A 107 23.65 1.07 -5.46
CA VAL A 107 24.39 0.64 -6.66
C VAL A 107 23.51 -0.19 -7.57
N CYS A 108 22.62 -1.04 -7.03
CA CYS A 108 21.65 -1.80 -7.82
C CYS A 108 20.46 -0.99 -8.34
N GLY A 109 20.38 0.30 -8.04
CA GLY A 109 19.32 1.19 -8.55
C GLY A 109 18.12 1.34 -7.64
N CYS A 110 18.20 0.88 -6.37
CA CYS A 110 17.14 1.12 -5.40
C CYS A 110 17.03 2.62 -5.09
N GLU A 111 15.88 3.20 -5.43
CA GLU A 111 15.62 4.61 -5.17
C GLU A 111 14.85 4.84 -3.87
N LYS A 112 14.02 3.88 -3.48
CA LYS A 112 13.14 3.96 -2.31
C LYS A 112 13.16 2.65 -1.56
N TYR A 113 13.22 2.74 -0.23
CA TYR A 113 13.01 1.61 0.66
C TYR A 113 11.91 1.96 1.66
N GLN A 114 10.85 1.16 1.69
CA GLN A 114 9.72 1.35 2.59
C GLN A 114 9.86 0.43 3.80
N MET A 115 9.82 1.03 4.98
CA MET A 115 9.67 0.36 6.27
C MET A 115 8.36 0.79 6.92
N SER A 116 7.95 0.09 7.95
CA SER A 116 6.73 0.42 8.67
C SER A 116 7.03 0.95 10.07
N LEU A 117 6.17 1.86 10.53
CA LEU A 117 6.15 2.35 11.91
C LEU A 117 4.68 2.49 12.34
N ASP A 118 4.21 1.58 13.20
CA ASP A 118 2.78 1.41 13.47
C ASP A 118 2.35 1.83 14.89
N GLY A 119 3.13 2.66 15.55
CA GLY A 119 2.89 3.18 16.90
C GLY A 119 4.14 3.80 17.46
N MET A 120 4.02 4.37 18.63
CA MET A 120 5.17 4.72 19.45
C MET A 120 5.85 3.43 19.96
N ARG A 121 6.98 3.52 20.63
CA ARG A 121 7.86 2.40 20.95
C ARG A 121 7.12 1.14 21.43
N GLU A 122 6.30 1.25 22.46
CA GLU A 122 5.61 0.12 23.08
C GLU A 122 4.62 -0.51 22.11
N THR A 123 3.77 0.31 21.49
CA THR A 123 2.76 -0.13 20.55
C THR A 123 3.38 -0.72 19.28
N HIS A 124 4.42 -0.07 18.74
CA HIS A 124 5.10 -0.57 17.54
C HIS A 124 5.78 -1.93 17.79
N ASP A 125 6.51 -2.04 18.90
CA ASP A 125 7.22 -3.28 19.27
C ASP A 125 6.22 -4.41 19.58
N TRP A 126 5.06 -4.09 20.19
CA TRP A 126 3.98 -5.05 20.37
C TRP A 126 3.39 -5.56 19.04
N PHE A 127 3.20 -4.66 18.06
CA PHE A 127 2.72 -5.06 16.73
C PHE A 127 3.72 -5.93 15.97
N ARG A 128 5.02 -5.66 16.14
CA ARG A 128 6.05 -6.21 15.25
C ARG A 128 7.06 -7.11 15.94
N LYS A 129 7.98 -6.54 16.68
CA LYS A 129 9.08 -7.26 17.35
C LYS A 129 9.77 -6.30 18.32
N PRO A 130 10.16 -6.73 19.52
CA PRO A 130 10.93 -5.90 20.47
C PRO A 130 12.15 -5.27 19.82
N GLY A 131 12.35 -3.97 20.04
CA GLY A 131 13.46 -3.17 19.49
C GLY A 131 13.25 -2.72 18.03
N SER A 132 12.13 -3.05 17.42
CA SER A 132 11.84 -2.69 16.02
C SER A 132 11.65 -1.18 15.83
N PHE A 133 11.09 -0.48 16.84
CA PHE A 133 10.92 0.98 16.79
C PHE A 133 12.24 1.70 16.62
N ASP A 134 13.16 1.51 17.55
CA ASP A 134 14.46 2.19 17.53
C ASP A 134 15.25 1.86 16.28
N LEU A 135 15.21 0.59 15.89
CA LEU A 135 15.91 0.15 14.71
C LEU A 135 15.33 0.80 13.43
N THR A 136 14.00 0.92 13.31
CA THR A 136 13.36 1.60 12.18
C THR A 136 13.82 3.05 12.09
N ILE A 137 13.82 3.79 13.22
CA ILE A 137 14.29 5.18 13.29
C ILE A 137 15.76 5.28 12.89
N GLU A 138 16.64 4.38 13.40
CA GLU A 138 18.06 4.34 13.03
C GLU A 138 18.26 4.13 11.53
N LYS A 139 17.50 3.18 10.92
CA LYS A 139 17.70 2.81 9.50
C LYS A 139 17.21 3.87 8.51
N ILE A 140 16.35 4.80 8.92
CA ILE A 140 16.07 6.01 8.14
C ILE A 140 17.39 6.74 7.82
N GLY A 141 18.25 6.91 8.84
CA GLY A 141 19.55 7.53 8.66
C GLY A 141 20.50 6.76 7.74
N CYS A 142 20.51 5.42 7.80
CA CYS A 142 21.32 4.58 6.91
C CYS A 142 20.89 4.74 5.43
N LEU A 143 19.60 4.71 5.17
CA LEU A 143 19.04 4.89 3.83
C LEU A 143 19.35 6.28 3.27
N ASN A 144 19.14 7.31 4.09
CA ASN A 144 19.40 8.70 3.67
C ASN A 144 20.88 8.92 3.34
N ARG A 145 21.82 8.40 4.15
CA ARG A 145 23.28 8.47 3.85
C ARG A 145 23.66 7.78 2.54
N ALA A 146 22.95 6.69 2.19
CA ALA A 146 23.18 6.00 0.92
C ALA A 146 22.49 6.69 -0.27
N GLY A 147 21.70 7.75 -0.06
CA GLY A 147 20.92 8.42 -1.09
C GLY A 147 19.69 7.61 -1.55
N ILE A 148 19.18 6.74 -0.69
CA ILE A 148 17.92 6.01 -0.89
C ILE A 148 16.83 6.76 -0.12
N LYS A 149 15.71 7.05 -0.78
CA LYS A 149 14.56 7.70 -0.13
C LYS A 149 13.95 6.75 0.89
N SER A 150 14.04 7.10 2.17
CA SER A 150 13.38 6.39 3.25
C SER A 150 11.87 6.68 3.22
N VAL A 151 11.05 5.64 3.09
CA VAL A 151 9.59 5.72 3.11
C VAL A 151 9.10 5.04 4.37
N ILE A 152 8.36 5.76 5.20
CA ILE A 152 7.71 5.20 6.39
C ILE A 152 6.22 5.10 6.14
N MET A 153 5.68 3.90 6.41
CA MET A 153 4.28 3.58 6.21
C MET A 153 3.67 3.06 7.51
N SER A 154 2.60 3.68 7.98
CA SER A 154 1.83 3.18 9.12
C SER A 154 0.56 2.47 8.68
N THR A 155 0.26 1.35 9.33
CA THR A 155 -1.04 0.67 9.23
C THR A 155 -1.88 1.08 10.42
N VAL A 156 -2.96 1.83 10.16
CA VAL A 156 -3.79 2.44 11.19
C VAL A 156 -4.99 1.57 11.54
N SER A 157 -5.18 1.36 12.83
CA SER A 157 -6.33 0.68 13.43
C SER A 157 -6.81 1.45 14.65
N LYS A 158 -7.87 1.01 15.31
CA LYS A 158 -8.31 1.58 16.60
C LYS A 158 -7.22 1.52 17.66
N THR A 159 -6.38 0.48 17.61
CA THR A 159 -5.31 0.24 18.59
C THR A 159 -4.23 1.35 18.61
N ASN A 160 -3.96 1.98 17.46
CA ASN A 160 -2.83 2.91 17.32
C ASN A 160 -3.18 4.26 16.70
N MET A 161 -4.44 4.54 16.45
CA MET A 161 -4.85 5.77 15.77
C MET A 161 -4.45 7.04 16.54
N GLU A 162 -4.50 6.99 17.87
CA GLU A 162 -4.16 8.14 18.73
C GLU A 162 -2.66 8.48 18.68
N GLU A 163 -1.80 7.52 18.33
CA GLU A 163 -0.35 7.70 18.25
C GLU A 163 0.15 8.18 16.86
N ILE A 164 -0.70 8.17 15.84
CA ILE A 164 -0.28 8.59 14.48
C ILE A 164 0.26 10.02 14.44
N PRO A 165 -0.33 11.01 15.15
CA PRO A 165 0.24 12.34 15.22
C PRO A 165 1.67 12.38 15.82
N ASP A 166 1.97 11.55 16.82
CA ASP A 166 3.30 11.48 17.42
C ASP A 166 4.30 10.76 16.52
N ILE A 167 3.85 9.75 15.77
CA ILE A 167 4.67 9.13 14.72
C ILE A 167 5.09 10.15 13.67
N ILE A 168 4.23 11.09 13.29
CA ILE A 168 4.58 12.17 12.35
C ILE A 168 5.75 12.98 12.89
N ASP A 169 5.76 13.33 14.19
CA ASP A 169 6.86 14.06 14.81
C ASP A 169 8.17 13.26 14.75
N GLU A 170 8.13 11.98 15.12
CA GLU A 170 9.32 11.13 15.10
C GLU A 170 9.90 10.91 13.70
N VAL A 171 9.06 10.72 12.68
CA VAL A 171 9.55 10.53 11.29
C VAL A 171 10.12 11.83 10.71
N VAL A 172 9.56 12.98 11.04
CA VAL A 172 10.11 14.29 10.66
C VAL A 172 11.46 14.53 11.34
N LYS A 173 11.55 14.29 12.65
CA LYS A 173 12.78 14.38 13.43
C LYS A 173 13.87 13.45 12.89
N ALA A 174 13.52 12.23 12.49
CA ALA A 174 14.42 11.26 11.85
C ALA A 174 14.76 11.61 10.39
N LYS A 175 14.15 12.65 9.82
CA LYS A 175 14.32 13.09 8.42
C LYS A 175 13.92 12.02 7.40
N ALA A 176 12.85 11.25 7.68
CA ALA A 176 12.26 10.37 6.68
C ALA A 176 11.86 11.19 5.44
N LYS A 177 12.09 10.66 4.26
CA LYS A 177 11.78 11.40 3.02
C LYS A 177 10.31 11.33 2.63
N VAL A 178 9.61 10.28 3.03
CA VAL A 178 8.19 10.12 2.80
C VAL A 178 7.52 9.50 4.01
N PHE A 179 6.40 10.05 4.43
CA PHE A 179 5.49 9.44 5.39
C PHE A 179 4.12 9.23 4.76
N ALA A 180 3.51 8.10 5.05
CA ALA A 180 2.15 7.79 4.67
C ALA A 180 1.50 6.85 5.68
N PHE A 181 0.17 6.81 5.71
CA PHE A 181 -0.56 5.75 6.39
C PHE A 181 -1.75 5.26 5.56
N SER A 182 -2.22 4.09 5.89
CA SER A 182 -3.50 3.55 5.40
C SER A 182 -4.12 2.67 6.47
N ARG A 183 -5.43 2.53 6.42
CA ARG A 183 -6.17 1.72 7.39
C ARG A 183 -5.79 0.25 7.31
N TYR A 184 -5.84 -0.41 8.45
CA TYR A 184 -5.77 -1.85 8.53
C TYR A 184 -6.96 -2.48 7.80
N VAL A 185 -6.69 -3.57 7.11
CA VAL A 185 -7.74 -4.40 6.48
C VAL A 185 -8.01 -5.58 7.42
N PRO A 186 -9.24 -5.73 7.91
CA PRO A 186 -9.59 -6.83 8.81
C PRO A 186 -9.30 -8.20 8.17
N THR A 187 -8.57 -9.04 8.90
CA THR A 187 -8.21 -10.41 8.48
C THR A 187 -8.57 -11.45 9.54
N GLY A 188 -9.38 -11.08 10.53
CA GLY A 188 -9.73 -11.94 11.67
C GLY A 188 -8.65 -12.03 12.75
N GLY A 189 -7.65 -11.13 12.74
CA GLY A 189 -6.57 -11.11 13.73
C GLY A 189 -6.90 -10.31 15.00
N GLU A 190 -5.91 -10.18 15.90
CA GLU A 190 -6.03 -9.52 17.23
C GLU A 190 -6.13 -7.97 17.16
N VAL A 191 -6.13 -7.38 15.99
CA VAL A 191 -6.10 -5.93 15.81
C VAL A 191 -7.50 -5.36 15.82
N ASP A 192 -7.78 -4.46 16.76
CA ASP A 192 -9.06 -3.78 16.82
C ASP A 192 -9.26 -2.83 15.63
N THR A 193 -10.33 -3.05 14.90
CA THR A 193 -10.70 -2.32 13.68
C THR A 193 -11.97 -1.51 13.84
N SER A 194 -12.43 -1.30 15.07
CA SER A 194 -13.72 -0.67 15.38
C SER A 194 -13.74 0.85 15.26
N MET A 195 -12.77 1.48 14.55
CA MET A 195 -12.81 2.91 14.25
C MET A 195 -14.13 3.30 13.60
N THR A 196 -14.80 4.31 14.18
CA THR A 196 -15.96 4.93 13.55
C THR A 196 -15.56 5.86 12.41
N PRO A 197 -16.50 6.22 11.52
CA PRO A 197 -16.26 7.23 10.50
C PRO A 197 -15.79 8.59 11.09
N GLU A 198 -16.39 9.01 12.20
CA GLU A 198 -16.09 10.27 12.88
C GLU A 198 -14.66 10.25 13.48
N GLU A 199 -14.27 9.16 14.13
CA GLU A 199 -12.92 8.99 14.66
C GLU A 199 -11.89 9.04 13.54
N TYR A 200 -12.15 8.36 12.42
CA TYR A 200 -11.22 8.37 11.31
C TYR A 200 -11.13 9.77 10.63
N ARG A 201 -12.27 10.44 10.47
CA ARG A 201 -12.31 11.83 9.97
C ARG A 201 -11.50 12.77 10.88
N LYS A 202 -11.67 12.63 12.20
CA LYS A 202 -10.92 13.41 13.19
C LYS A 202 -9.41 13.16 13.11
N LEU A 203 -9.00 11.91 12.93
CA LEU A 203 -7.59 11.57 12.71
C LEU A 203 -7.03 12.30 11.47
N LEU A 204 -7.76 12.28 10.35
CA LEU A 204 -7.32 12.99 9.13
C LEU A 204 -7.19 14.49 9.37
N GLU A 205 -8.13 15.10 10.10
CA GLU A 205 -8.08 16.52 10.48
C GLU A 205 -6.82 16.86 11.28
N VAL A 206 -6.50 16.09 12.32
CA VAL A 206 -5.31 16.29 13.13
C VAL A 206 -4.03 16.11 12.32
N CYS A 207 -3.97 15.07 11.48
CA CYS A 207 -2.82 14.82 10.60
C CYS A 207 -2.65 15.93 9.56
N ASP A 208 -3.72 16.42 8.94
CA ASP A 208 -3.66 17.52 7.95
C ASP A 208 -3.12 18.81 8.56
N ALA A 209 -3.58 19.13 9.78
CA ALA A 209 -3.06 20.29 10.53
C ALA A 209 -1.55 20.17 10.80
N LYS A 210 -1.07 18.98 11.21
CA LYS A 210 0.36 18.71 11.41
C LYS A 210 1.14 18.78 10.11
N TYR A 211 0.66 18.19 9.03
CA TYR A 211 1.30 18.25 7.71
C TYR A 211 1.52 19.70 7.28
N LYS A 212 0.46 20.50 7.32
CA LYS A 212 0.54 21.92 6.98
C LYS A 212 1.51 22.70 7.86
N ALA A 213 1.56 22.41 9.17
CA ALA A 213 2.50 23.04 10.08
C ALA A 213 3.95 22.71 9.71
N TYR A 214 4.27 21.45 9.45
CA TYR A 214 5.59 21.02 9.05
C TYR A 214 5.99 21.52 7.65
N GLU A 215 5.08 21.49 6.67
CA GLU A 215 5.32 22.05 5.34
C GLU A 215 5.62 23.54 5.41
N LYS A 216 4.86 24.30 6.21
CA LYS A 216 5.12 25.72 6.48
C LYS A 216 6.47 25.98 7.15
N ALA A 217 6.91 25.05 8.01
CA ALA A 217 8.23 25.10 8.64
C ALA A 217 9.38 24.65 7.72
N GLY A 218 9.08 24.26 6.47
CA GLY A 218 10.08 23.85 5.48
C GLY A 218 10.66 22.45 5.70
N CYS A 219 9.92 21.53 6.32
CA CYS A 219 10.40 20.15 6.47
C CYS A 219 10.54 19.48 5.10
N GLU A 220 11.51 18.56 5.00
CA GLU A 220 11.78 17.82 3.76
C GLU A 220 10.93 16.55 3.60
N THR A 221 10.14 16.19 4.62
CA THR A 221 9.30 15.01 4.59
C THR A 221 8.08 15.27 3.72
N TYR A 222 7.90 14.45 2.68
CA TYR A 222 6.68 14.46 1.88
C TYR A 222 5.60 13.63 2.55
N PHE A 223 4.47 14.24 2.88
CA PHE A 223 3.31 13.59 3.46
C PHE A 223 2.38 13.07 2.35
N ASN A 224 2.41 11.76 2.14
CA ASN A 224 1.62 11.13 1.09
C ASN A 224 0.25 10.72 1.63
N LYS A 225 -0.80 11.38 1.19
CA LYS A 225 -2.20 11.13 1.54
C LYS A 225 -2.72 9.86 0.84
N LYS A 226 -2.18 8.70 1.22
CA LYS A 226 -2.35 7.43 0.52
C LYS A 226 -3.73 6.78 0.73
N ASP A 227 -4.35 6.93 1.89
CA ASP A 227 -5.68 6.38 2.12
C ASP A 227 -6.72 7.12 1.27
N HIS A 228 -7.68 6.39 0.73
CA HIS A 228 -8.61 6.94 -0.26
C HIS A 228 -9.59 7.95 0.33
N LEU A 229 -9.87 7.90 1.64
CA LEU A 229 -10.75 8.85 2.31
C LEU A 229 -10.13 10.23 2.51
N TRP A 230 -8.81 10.40 2.26
CA TRP A 230 -8.22 11.74 2.14
C TRP A 230 -8.92 12.59 1.07
N THR A 231 -9.29 11.99 -0.06
CA THR A 231 -10.03 12.71 -1.11
C THR A 231 -11.38 13.24 -0.61
N LEU A 232 -12.09 12.46 0.20
CA LEU A 232 -13.34 12.91 0.81
C LEU A 232 -13.10 14.05 1.80
N TYR A 233 -12.09 13.94 2.66
CA TYR A 233 -11.71 14.98 3.60
C TYR A 233 -11.30 16.29 2.89
N GLU A 234 -10.46 16.21 1.86
CA GLU A 234 -10.03 17.36 1.08
C GLU A 234 -11.19 18.02 0.31
N TYR A 235 -12.15 17.23 -0.17
CA TYR A 235 -13.35 17.74 -0.82
C TYR A 235 -14.22 18.54 0.15
N GLU A 236 -14.50 18.01 1.33
CA GLU A 236 -15.29 18.69 2.35
C GLU A 236 -14.63 19.97 2.89
N THR A 237 -13.30 19.96 3.02
CA THR A 237 -12.55 21.12 3.50
C THR A 237 -12.17 22.11 2.41
N GLY A 238 -12.66 21.92 1.18
CA GLY A 238 -12.43 22.82 0.05
C GLY A 238 -11.02 22.79 -0.53
N GLN A 239 -10.17 21.83 -0.08
CA GLN A 239 -8.80 21.64 -0.59
C GLN A 239 -8.79 20.93 -1.96
N PHE A 240 -9.82 20.14 -2.23
CA PHE A 240 -10.06 19.51 -3.52
C PHE A 240 -11.42 19.97 -4.07
N LYS A 241 -11.45 20.34 -5.34
CA LYS A 241 -12.68 20.71 -6.05
C LYS A 241 -12.86 19.79 -7.25
N LEU A 242 -14.09 19.37 -7.48
CA LEU A 242 -14.44 18.64 -8.69
C LEU A 242 -14.22 19.56 -9.91
N PRO A 243 -13.58 19.06 -10.99
CA PRO A 243 -13.49 19.82 -12.22
C PRO A 243 -14.88 20.00 -12.85
N GLU A 244 -15.05 21.06 -13.63
CA GLU A 244 -16.32 21.39 -14.29
C GLU A 244 -16.78 20.31 -15.28
N SER A 245 -15.83 19.61 -15.87
CA SER A 245 -16.10 18.51 -16.80
C SER A 245 -15.14 17.34 -16.59
N THR A 246 -15.61 16.14 -16.86
CA THR A 246 -14.86 14.89 -16.80
C THR A 246 -15.17 14.02 -18.00
N GLU A 247 -14.22 13.21 -18.44
CA GLU A 247 -14.46 12.19 -19.46
C GLU A 247 -15.35 11.08 -18.87
N ALA A 248 -16.39 10.70 -19.59
CA ALA A 248 -17.29 9.65 -19.17
C ALA A 248 -16.53 8.31 -18.94
N GLY A 249 -16.77 7.68 -17.80
CA GLY A 249 -16.12 6.42 -17.43
C GLY A 249 -14.64 6.54 -16.99
N MET A 250 -14.04 7.72 -17.05
CA MET A 250 -12.65 7.91 -16.62
C MET A 250 -12.54 7.92 -15.09
N ILE A 251 -11.51 7.25 -14.60
CA ILE A 251 -11.14 7.21 -13.17
C ILE A 251 -9.84 8.00 -12.97
N TYR A 252 -9.89 9.00 -12.11
CA TYR A 252 -8.78 9.92 -11.84
C TYR A 252 -8.04 9.62 -10.55
N GLY A 253 -8.66 8.90 -9.60
CA GLY A 253 -8.08 8.61 -8.30
C GLY A 253 -8.72 7.41 -7.61
N GLY A 254 -8.47 7.27 -6.31
CA GLY A 254 -8.95 6.18 -5.48
C GLY A 254 -8.14 4.89 -5.65
N CYS A 255 -8.76 3.75 -5.41
CA CYS A 255 -8.09 2.45 -5.43
C CYS A 255 -7.57 2.09 -6.82
N ASN A 256 -6.30 1.67 -6.88
CA ASN A 256 -5.62 1.28 -8.12
C ASN A 256 -5.84 -0.21 -8.51
N CYS A 257 -6.51 -1.00 -7.66
CA CYS A 257 -6.83 -2.39 -7.98
C CYS A 257 -7.64 -2.48 -9.26
N GLY A 258 -7.16 -3.31 -10.20
CA GLY A 258 -7.77 -3.46 -11.51
C GLY A 258 -7.64 -2.25 -12.45
N ASN A 259 -7.05 -1.12 -12.00
CA ASN A 259 -6.88 0.10 -12.82
C ASN A 259 -5.45 0.29 -13.34
N CYS A 260 -4.46 0.36 -12.45
CA CYS A 260 -3.04 0.49 -12.84
C CYS A 260 -2.10 -0.27 -11.90
N HIS A 261 -2.63 -1.29 -11.24
CA HIS A 261 -1.90 -2.09 -10.25
C HIS A 261 -2.35 -3.56 -10.29
N ILE A 262 -1.38 -4.45 -10.20
CA ILE A 262 -1.54 -5.89 -10.02
C ILE A 262 -0.65 -6.35 -8.88
N THR A 263 -1.12 -7.31 -8.10
CA THR A 263 -0.30 -8.05 -7.14
C THR A 263 0.05 -9.43 -7.70
N ILE A 264 1.32 -9.81 -7.58
CA ILE A 264 1.83 -11.15 -7.89
C ILE A 264 2.35 -11.73 -6.58
N SER A 265 1.78 -12.84 -6.14
CA SER A 265 2.16 -13.51 -4.88
C SER A 265 3.35 -14.46 -5.06
N SER A 266 3.91 -14.95 -3.97
CA SER A 266 5.10 -15.81 -3.94
C SER A 266 4.93 -17.17 -4.64
N ASN A 267 3.68 -17.61 -4.89
CA ASN A 267 3.35 -18.80 -5.68
C ASN A 267 2.90 -18.48 -7.13
N GLY A 268 3.02 -17.22 -7.55
CA GLY A 268 2.65 -16.78 -8.90
C GLY A 268 1.19 -16.35 -9.08
N ASP A 269 0.36 -16.37 -8.05
CA ASP A 269 -1.03 -15.96 -8.18
C ASP A 269 -1.13 -14.47 -8.52
N ILE A 270 -1.95 -14.16 -9.51
CA ILE A 270 -2.29 -12.80 -9.94
C ILE A 270 -3.53 -12.36 -9.17
N MET A 271 -3.42 -11.25 -8.45
CA MET A 271 -4.48 -10.74 -7.57
C MET A 271 -4.73 -9.25 -7.83
N ALA A 272 -5.99 -8.82 -7.66
CA ALA A 272 -6.31 -7.39 -7.68
C ALA A 272 -5.74 -6.66 -6.46
N CYS A 273 -5.83 -7.28 -5.27
CA CYS A 273 -5.29 -6.75 -4.03
C CYS A 273 -4.74 -7.87 -3.14
N ARG A 274 -3.51 -7.74 -2.67
CA ARG A 274 -2.88 -8.71 -1.75
C ARG A 274 -3.65 -8.95 -0.45
N ARG A 275 -4.48 -7.98 -0.04
CA ARG A 275 -5.26 -8.02 1.21
C ARG A 275 -6.66 -8.63 1.04
N VAL A 276 -6.99 -9.05 -0.18
CA VAL A 276 -8.27 -9.69 -0.53
C VAL A 276 -7.92 -11.04 -1.15
N THR A 277 -7.99 -12.09 -0.36
CA THR A 277 -7.63 -13.46 -0.78
C THR A 277 -8.43 -13.93 -1.99
N ASP A 278 -9.72 -13.62 -2.01
CA ASP A 278 -10.64 -13.97 -3.10
C ASP A 278 -10.42 -13.12 -4.37
N SER A 279 -9.44 -12.21 -4.35
CA SER A 279 -9.09 -11.42 -5.55
C SER A 279 -8.10 -12.12 -6.48
N LYS A 280 -7.74 -13.37 -6.22
CA LYS A 280 -7.01 -14.22 -7.17
C LYS A 280 -7.83 -14.39 -8.44
N VAL A 281 -7.20 -14.17 -9.58
CA VAL A 281 -7.84 -14.29 -10.91
C VAL A 281 -7.15 -15.30 -11.80
N ALA A 282 -5.84 -15.52 -11.65
CA ALA A 282 -5.04 -16.33 -12.54
C ALA A 282 -3.69 -16.70 -11.89
N ASN A 283 -2.79 -17.38 -12.61
CA ASN A 283 -1.42 -17.62 -12.21
C ASN A 283 -0.46 -17.20 -13.34
N ILE A 284 0.58 -16.42 -13.02
CA ILE A 284 1.49 -15.82 -13.99
C ILE A 284 2.35 -16.83 -14.75
N PHE A 285 2.47 -18.06 -14.21
CA PHE A 285 3.21 -19.16 -14.86
C PHE A 285 2.34 -19.98 -15.81
N GLU A 286 1.03 -19.79 -15.80
CA GLU A 286 0.05 -20.53 -16.59
C GLU A 286 -0.65 -19.62 -17.62
N ASP A 287 -0.83 -18.34 -17.24
CA ASP A 287 -1.66 -17.41 -17.98
C ASP A 287 -0.85 -16.21 -18.50
N ARG A 288 -1.17 -15.76 -19.70
CA ARG A 288 -0.58 -14.54 -20.25
C ARG A 288 -1.17 -13.30 -19.56
N LEU A 289 -0.33 -12.51 -18.90
CA LEU A 289 -0.76 -11.37 -18.08
C LEU A 289 -1.62 -10.34 -18.83
N ALA A 290 -1.35 -10.12 -20.13
CA ALA A 290 -2.13 -9.20 -20.95
C ALA A 290 -3.59 -9.68 -21.14
N ASP A 291 -3.79 -10.97 -21.29
CA ASP A 291 -5.12 -11.57 -21.45
C ASP A 291 -5.89 -11.59 -20.13
N VAL A 292 -5.19 -11.92 -19.02
CA VAL A 292 -5.74 -11.83 -17.67
C VAL A 292 -6.24 -10.41 -17.36
N TRP A 293 -5.48 -9.39 -17.78
CA TRP A 293 -5.85 -8.00 -17.57
C TRP A 293 -7.15 -7.60 -18.23
N ILE A 294 -7.37 -8.05 -19.45
CA ILE A 294 -8.60 -7.74 -20.21
C ILE A 294 -9.76 -8.59 -19.70
N CYS A 295 -9.57 -9.92 -19.62
CA CYS A 295 -10.69 -10.86 -19.43
C CYS A 295 -11.08 -11.06 -17.97
N GLN A 296 -10.11 -11.01 -17.02
CA GLN A 296 -10.36 -11.44 -15.65
C GLN A 296 -10.27 -10.29 -14.65
N MET A 297 -9.42 -9.29 -14.92
CA MET A 297 -9.30 -8.10 -14.07
C MET A 297 -10.39 -7.06 -14.36
N GLU A 298 -11.13 -7.19 -15.46
CA GLU A 298 -12.22 -6.26 -15.83
C GLU A 298 -13.28 -6.13 -14.73
N LYS A 299 -13.63 -7.25 -14.07
CA LYS A 299 -14.61 -7.22 -12.98
C LYS A 299 -14.26 -6.20 -11.88
N TYR A 300 -12.98 -5.92 -11.61
CA TYR A 300 -12.56 -4.92 -10.62
C TYR A 300 -12.63 -3.48 -11.14
N ARG A 301 -12.94 -3.28 -12.41
CA ARG A 301 -13.20 -1.98 -13.05
C ARG A 301 -14.69 -1.68 -13.25
N ASP A 302 -15.56 -2.59 -12.82
CA ASP A 302 -17.01 -2.37 -12.83
C ASP A 302 -17.40 -1.47 -11.64
N TYR A 303 -17.18 -0.19 -11.82
CA TYR A 303 -17.40 0.80 -10.76
C TYR A 303 -18.86 1.06 -10.44
N ASP A 304 -19.78 0.58 -11.28
CA ASP A 304 -21.22 0.70 -11.04
C ASP A 304 -21.75 -0.36 -10.06
N LYS A 305 -20.96 -1.41 -9.80
CA LYS A 305 -21.25 -2.40 -8.75
C LYS A 305 -21.00 -1.91 -7.33
N PHE A 306 -20.22 -0.82 -7.17
CA PHE A 306 -19.94 -0.33 -5.82
C PHE A 306 -21.21 0.17 -5.14
N VAL A 307 -21.63 -0.53 -4.08
CA VAL A 307 -22.76 -0.13 -3.25
C VAL A 307 -22.49 1.28 -2.72
N LYS A 308 -23.34 2.21 -2.73
CA LYS A 308 -23.18 3.61 -2.35
C LYS A 308 -22.21 4.44 -3.23
N CYS A 309 -21.00 3.97 -3.50
CA CYS A 309 -20.01 4.74 -4.27
C CYS A 309 -20.39 4.91 -5.74
N SER A 310 -21.15 3.99 -6.33
CA SER A 310 -21.65 4.10 -7.72
C SER A 310 -22.48 5.36 -7.96
N LYS A 311 -23.19 5.85 -6.93
CA LYS A 311 -24.02 7.05 -6.95
C LYS A 311 -23.35 8.28 -6.32
N CYS A 312 -22.09 8.16 -5.90
CA CYS A 312 -21.35 9.24 -5.24
C CYS A 312 -20.74 10.18 -6.28
N GLU A 313 -20.82 11.46 -6.08
CA GLU A 313 -20.18 12.46 -6.94
C GLU A 313 -18.65 12.33 -6.98
N LEU A 314 -18.04 11.77 -5.92
CA LEU A 314 -16.61 11.49 -5.85
C LEU A 314 -16.22 10.14 -6.49
N LYS A 315 -17.12 9.41 -7.15
CA LYS A 315 -16.85 8.06 -7.71
C LYS A 315 -15.55 7.98 -8.52
N ALA A 316 -15.29 8.99 -9.33
CA ALA A 316 -14.09 9.00 -10.19
C ALA A 316 -12.77 9.26 -9.43
N TRP A 317 -12.82 9.75 -8.18
CA TRP A 317 -11.64 10.10 -7.37
C TRP A 317 -11.50 9.31 -6.07
N CYS A 318 -12.63 8.88 -5.50
CA CYS A 318 -12.69 8.11 -4.26
C CYS A 318 -13.76 7.03 -4.38
N ARG A 319 -13.47 5.84 -3.93
CA ARG A 319 -14.43 4.72 -3.78
C ARG A 319 -14.20 4.00 -2.44
N GLY A 320 -13.61 4.72 -1.47
CA GLY A 320 -13.12 4.11 -0.24
C GLY A 320 -12.04 3.05 -0.51
N CYS A 321 -11.81 2.17 0.43
CA CYS A 321 -10.90 1.05 0.28
C CYS A 321 -11.69 -0.26 0.09
N PRO A 322 -11.74 -0.85 -1.12
CA PRO A 322 -12.44 -2.11 -1.35
C PRO A 322 -11.93 -3.27 -0.48
N ALA A 323 -10.64 -3.26 -0.12
CA ALA A 323 -10.09 -4.27 0.75
C ALA A 323 -10.62 -4.14 2.18
N VAL A 324 -10.77 -2.91 2.71
CA VAL A 324 -11.39 -2.68 4.04
C VAL A 324 -12.87 -3.09 4.00
N ALA A 325 -13.60 -2.69 2.95
CA ALA A 325 -15.00 -3.11 2.77
C ALA A 325 -15.12 -4.64 2.72
N ASN A 326 -14.26 -5.31 1.97
CA ASN A 326 -14.25 -6.77 1.88
C ASN A 326 -13.92 -7.44 3.22
N GLY A 327 -12.88 -6.96 3.92
CA GLY A 327 -12.49 -7.52 5.22
C GLY A 327 -13.57 -7.36 6.30
N THR A 328 -14.42 -6.33 6.17
CA THR A 328 -15.51 -6.07 7.13
C THR A 328 -16.82 -6.77 6.78
N SER A 329 -17.16 -6.84 5.48
CA SER A 329 -18.49 -7.31 5.03
C SER A 329 -18.45 -8.53 4.10
N GLY A 330 -17.27 -9.03 3.74
CA GLY A 330 -17.12 -10.08 2.73
C GLY A 330 -17.40 -9.61 1.30
N ASN A 331 -17.62 -8.32 1.08
CA ASN A 331 -17.99 -7.77 -0.23
C ASN A 331 -16.98 -6.73 -0.71
N PHE A 332 -16.25 -7.03 -1.79
CA PHE A 332 -15.29 -6.11 -2.42
C PHE A 332 -15.95 -4.79 -2.89
N TYR A 333 -17.19 -4.84 -3.31
CA TYR A 333 -17.95 -3.67 -3.76
C TYR A 333 -18.80 -3.05 -2.65
N GLY A 334 -18.62 -3.50 -1.41
CA GLY A 334 -19.31 -2.99 -0.23
C GLY A 334 -18.99 -1.53 0.07
N ALA A 335 -19.80 -0.93 0.92
CA ALA A 335 -19.51 0.41 1.44
C ALA A 335 -18.28 0.35 2.35
N ASP A 336 -17.41 1.35 2.21
CA ASP A 336 -16.29 1.53 3.14
C ASP A 336 -16.83 1.89 4.53
N PRO A 337 -16.53 1.10 5.58
CA PRO A 337 -17.13 1.26 6.90
C PRO A 337 -16.73 2.56 7.62
N GLN A 338 -15.61 3.18 7.25
CA GLN A 338 -15.17 4.47 7.79
C GLN A 338 -15.55 5.66 6.90
N CYS A 339 -16.34 5.47 5.84
CA CYS A 339 -16.81 6.55 5.00
C CYS A 339 -17.94 7.33 5.68
N TRP A 340 -17.66 8.53 6.18
CA TRP A 340 -18.65 9.40 6.85
C TRP A 340 -19.65 10.07 5.90
N LYS A 341 -19.46 10.00 4.59
CA LYS A 341 -20.41 10.47 3.58
C LYS A 341 -21.57 9.50 3.36
N ILE A 342 -21.75 8.52 4.21
CA ILE A 342 -22.84 7.54 4.09
C ILE A 342 -24.17 8.23 4.41
N ARG A 343 -25.03 8.38 3.39
CA ARG A 343 -26.42 8.84 3.59
C ARG A 343 -27.16 7.88 4.49
N ASN A 344 -27.91 8.43 5.43
CA ASN A 344 -28.89 7.64 6.18
C ASN A 344 -29.94 7.12 5.20
N GLU A 345 -30.01 5.82 4.99
CA GLU A 345 -30.97 5.20 4.05
C GLU A 345 -32.43 5.40 4.47
N ILE A 346 -32.67 5.75 5.76
CA ILE A 346 -33.99 5.95 6.32
C ILE A 346 -34.51 7.38 6.07
N THR A 347 -33.65 8.40 6.09
CA THR A 347 -34.08 9.81 5.99
C THR A 347 -33.76 10.47 4.66
N GLY A 348 -32.90 9.90 3.84
CA GLY A 348 -32.44 10.52 2.59
C GLY A 348 -31.58 11.79 2.78
N GLU A 349 -31.38 12.21 4.02
CA GLU A 349 -30.60 13.42 4.36
C GLU A 349 -29.10 13.11 4.32
N VAL A 350 -28.35 14.03 3.72
CA VAL A 350 -26.90 14.09 3.87
C VAL A 350 -26.66 14.60 5.29
N LEU A 351 -26.15 13.73 6.16
CA LEU A 351 -25.68 14.18 7.46
C LEU A 351 -24.54 15.18 7.21
N SER A 352 -24.86 16.46 7.28
CA SER A 352 -23.87 17.52 7.43
C SER A 352 -23.32 17.42 8.84
N CYS A 353 -22.02 17.09 8.96
CA CYS A 353 -21.30 17.32 10.20
C CYS A 353 -21.12 18.80 10.46
#